data_35f8ea2164bb9048041bcaf7f8dcbbec
#
_entry.id   35f8ea2164bb9048041bcaf7f8dcbbec
#
_cell.length_a   1.000
_cell.length_b   1.000
_cell.length_c   1.000
_cell.angle_alpha   90.00
_cell.angle_beta   90.00
_cell.angle_gamma   90.00
#
_symmetry.space_group_name_H-M   'P 1'
#
loop_
_entity.id
_entity.type
_entity.pdbx_description
1 polymer ?
#
loop_
_entity_poly.entity_id
_entity_poly.type
_entity_poly.pdbx_seq_one_letter_code
_entity_poly.pdbx_strand_id
1 'polypeptide(L)'
;MKAAKISLIRKGKINMDMSFYKGKTVLITGHTGFKGSWMCKLLSMAGAKVIGYSLNPPTTPSLFELSGVEKEIVSVIGDIRDLAKLNETMQKYRPEIVIHMAAQPIVRESYAEPVYTYETNVMGTVNICEAVRLCDSVKSFVNVTTDKVYKNNEWEWGYRENDALDGYDPYSNSKSCSELVTSSYIKSFFYNRDIAVSTCRAGNVIGGGDFAKDRIIPDCVRAMEAKQEITVRNPYSTRPYQHVLEPVVTYLVLAMKQYEDKSLAGNYNIGPDDCDCAATGELVDLFCSHWGDGASWKNVADKSAPHEANFLKLDCSRIKRVLGWSPRWHISDAIEKVTEWSKVYLSGGDISAVMEKQINEYLEVK
;
A
#
# COMPACT_ATOMS: atom_id res chain seq x y z
N MET A 1 12.64 -22.91 -35.26
CA MET A 1 11.75 -23.22 -34.14
C MET A 1 12.60 -23.67 -32.96
N LYS A 2 12.88 -22.78 -32.00
CA LYS A 2 13.53 -23.13 -30.73
C LYS A 2 12.41 -23.26 -29.70
N ALA A 3 12.16 -24.50 -29.27
CA ALA A 3 11.24 -24.76 -28.15
C ALA A 3 11.80 -24.12 -26.89
N ALA A 4 11.10 -23.12 -26.35
CA ALA A 4 11.41 -22.54 -25.04
C ALA A 4 11.17 -23.64 -23.99
N LYS A 5 12.21 -24.01 -23.28
CA LYS A 5 12.11 -24.83 -22.05
C LYS A 5 11.29 -24.03 -21.04
N ILE A 6 10.02 -24.40 -20.90
CA ILE A 6 9.21 -24.03 -19.74
C ILE A 6 9.79 -24.84 -18.57
N SER A 7 10.66 -24.23 -17.78
CA SER A 7 11.06 -24.79 -16.50
C SER A 7 9.82 -24.73 -15.60
N LEU A 8 9.28 -25.90 -15.26
CA LEU A 8 8.30 -26.05 -14.19
C LEU A 8 8.90 -25.48 -12.92
N ILE A 9 8.51 -24.24 -12.58
CA ILE A 9 8.82 -23.64 -11.27
C ILE A 9 8.09 -24.53 -10.26
N ARG A 10 8.88 -25.31 -9.49
CA ARG A 10 8.36 -26.03 -8.33
C ARG A 10 7.65 -25.00 -7.46
N LYS A 11 6.46 -25.33 -6.97
CA LYS A 11 5.72 -24.61 -5.95
C LYS A 11 6.58 -24.48 -4.68
N GLY A 12 7.50 -23.55 -4.63
CA GLY A 12 8.21 -23.13 -3.44
C GLY A 12 7.55 -21.84 -2.97
N LYS A 13 7.09 -21.83 -1.73
CA LYS A 13 6.65 -20.58 -1.08
C LYS A 13 7.78 -19.55 -1.20
N ILE A 14 7.45 -18.27 -1.44
CA ILE A 14 8.45 -17.19 -1.48
C ILE A 14 9.21 -17.20 -0.15
N ASN A 15 10.52 -17.30 -0.23
CA ASN A 15 11.38 -16.98 0.90
C ASN A 15 11.30 -15.44 1.11
N MET A 16 10.71 -15.01 2.20
CA MET A 16 10.64 -13.60 2.61
C MET A 16 11.85 -13.22 3.45
N ASP A 17 13.03 -13.67 3.04
CA ASP A 17 14.28 -13.27 3.68
C ASP A 17 14.54 -11.78 3.41
N MET A 18 14.28 -10.95 4.39
CA MET A 18 14.51 -9.50 4.33
C MET A 18 16.00 -9.14 4.52
N SER A 19 16.88 -10.11 4.75
CA SER A 19 18.32 -9.87 4.89
C SER A 19 18.97 -9.20 3.68
N PHE A 20 18.34 -9.33 2.50
CA PHE A 20 18.70 -8.57 1.29
C PHE A 20 18.81 -7.07 1.54
N TYR A 21 17.96 -6.52 2.41
CA TYR A 21 17.89 -5.09 2.69
C TYR A 21 19.00 -4.60 3.62
N LYS A 22 19.72 -5.49 4.28
CA LYS A 22 20.78 -5.12 5.22
C LYS A 22 21.85 -4.24 4.55
N GLY A 23 21.98 -3.02 5.05
CA GLY A 23 22.94 -2.02 4.54
C GLY A 23 22.54 -1.32 3.25
N LYS A 24 21.43 -1.72 2.57
CA LYS A 24 20.94 -1.04 1.36
C LYS A 24 20.27 0.28 1.71
N THR A 25 20.47 1.27 0.87
CA THR A 25 19.79 2.57 0.99
C THR A 25 18.47 2.52 0.24
N VAL A 26 17.36 2.66 0.97
CA VAL A 26 15.99 2.63 0.46
C VAL A 26 15.34 3.98 0.68
N LEU A 27 14.85 4.62 -0.39
CA LEU A 27 14.04 5.83 -0.28
C LEU A 27 12.56 5.48 -0.36
N ILE A 28 11.79 5.99 0.61
CA ILE A 28 10.34 5.81 0.70
C ILE A 28 9.68 7.19 0.65
N THR A 29 8.86 7.46 -0.35
CA THR A 29 8.00 8.64 -0.30
C THR A 29 6.68 8.31 0.41
N GLY A 30 6.17 9.24 1.22
CA GLY A 30 4.96 9.00 2.02
C GLY A 30 5.22 8.21 3.31
N HIS A 31 6.43 8.30 3.85
CA HIS A 31 6.89 7.54 5.03
C HIS A 31 6.16 7.90 6.33
N THR A 32 5.64 9.12 6.45
CA THR A 32 4.89 9.58 7.63
C THR A 32 3.44 9.08 7.66
N GLY A 33 2.95 8.51 6.56
CA GLY A 33 1.61 7.94 6.47
C GLY A 33 1.51 6.52 7.05
N PHE A 34 0.29 6.01 7.13
CA PHE A 34 -0.02 4.68 7.68
C PHE A 34 0.85 3.54 7.07
N LYS A 35 0.76 3.30 5.76
CA LYS A 35 1.56 2.25 5.09
C LYS A 35 3.07 2.53 5.15
N GLY A 36 3.44 3.81 5.06
CA GLY A 36 4.83 4.25 5.14
C GLY A 36 5.47 3.91 6.47
N SER A 37 4.78 4.13 7.58
CA SER A 37 5.27 3.83 8.92
C SER A 37 5.51 2.32 9.12
N TRP A 38 4.59 1.46 8.67
CA TRP A 38 4.79 0.00 8.68
C TRP A 38 5.99 -0.43 7.84
N MET A 39 6.16 0.15 6.65
CA MET A 39 7.29 -0.17 5.76
C MET A 39 8.62 0.29 6.36
N CYS A 40 8.68 1.50 6.93
CA CYS A 40 9.85 2.01 7.61
C CYS A 40 10.27 1.10 8.77
N LYS A 41 9.30 0.68 9.61
CA LYS A 41 9.57 -0.22 10.73
C LYS A 41 10.14 -1.55 10.26
N LEU A 42 9.52 -2.18 9.26
CA LEU A 42 10.00 -3.45 8.70
C LEU A 42 11.42 -3.32 8.12
N LEU A 43 11.69 -2.28 7.34
CA LEU A 43 13.00 -2.06 6.74
C LEU A 43 14.08 -1.73 7.77
N SER A 44 13.72 -0.99 8.85
CA SER A 44 14.61 -0.76 9.97
C SER A 44 15.00 -2.07 10.66
N MET A 45 14.01 -2.93 10.95
CA MET A 45 14.25 -4.29 11.49
C MET A 45 15.12 -5.14 10.56
N ALA A 46 15.00 -4.98 9.24
CA ALA A 46 15.83 -5.66 8.25
C ALA A 46 17.25 -5.07 8.12
N GLY A 47 17.57 -3.99 8.83
CA GLY A 47 18.88 -3.35 8.83
C GLY A 47 19.16 -2.48 7.57
N ALA A 48 18.12 -2.00 6.89
CA ALA A 48 18.25 -1.06 5.77
C ALA A 48 18.62 0.36 6.27
N LYS A 49 19.24 1.14 5.37
CA LYS A 49 19.35 2.60 5.55
C LYS A 49 18.12 3.26 4.94
N VAL A 50 17.12 3.54 5.77
CA VAL A 50 15.84 4.07 5.31
C VAL A 50 15.90 5.60 5.25
N ILE A 51 15.55 6.14 4.08
CA ILE A 51 15.37 7.57 3.83
C ILE A 51 13.89 7.81 3.54
N GLY A 52 13.21 8.51 4.43
CA GLY A 52 11.83 8.92 4.22
C GLY A 52 11.76 10.31 3.58
N TYR A 53 10.86 10.52 2.63
CA TYR A 53 10.53 11.82 2.03
C TYR A 53 9.03 12.01 2.00
N SER A 54 8.49 12.95 2.76
CA SER A 54 7.03 13.17 2.87
C SER A 54 6.72 14.52 3.51
N LEU A 55 5.47 14.93 3.43
CA LEU A 55 4.90 15.95 4.32
C LEU A 55 4.91 15.47 5.77
N ASN A 56 4.60 16.37 6.70
CA ASN A 56 4.33 16.00 8.10
C ASN A 56 3.24 14.93 8.18
N PRO A 57 3.16 14.17 9.30
CA PRO A 57 2.10 13.19 9.50
C PRO A 57 0.71 13.77 9.22
N PRO A 58 -0.14 13.03 8.44
CA PRO A 58 -1.43 13.58 7.98
C PRO A 58 -2.54 13.57 9.06
N THR A 59 -2.29 12.93 10.18
CA THR A 59 -3.27 12.75 11.28
C THR A 59 -2.61 12.98 12.64
N THR A 60 -3.43 13.40 13.63
CA THR A 60 -3.08 13.41 15.04
C THR A 60 -4.17 12.62 15.79
N PRO A 61 -3.83 11.49 16.45
CA PRO A 61 -2.49 10.86 16.50
C PRO A 61 -2.02 10.34 15.14
N SER A 62 -0.72 10.03 15.03
CA SER A 62 -0.13 9.40 13.84
C SER A 62 0.65 8.13 14.22
N LEU A 63 0.59 7.13 13.37
CA LEU A 63 1.37 5.89 13.57
C LEU A 63 2.87 6.18 13.56
N PHE A 64 3.31 7.12 12.73
CA PHE A 64 4.71 7.52 12.62
C PHE A 64 5.29 7.98 13.95
N GLU A 65 4.55 8.82 14.67
CA GLU A 65 4.95 9.32 16.00
C GLU A 65 4.79 8.24 17.09
N LEU A 66 3.62 7.55 17.11
CA LEU A 66 3.32 6.55 18.13
C LEU A 66 4.29 5.35 18.11
N SER A 67 4.75 4.96 16.95
CA SER A 67 5.71 3.84 16.80
C SER A 67 7.15 4.23 17.10
N GLY A 68 7.45 5.54 17.17
CA GLY A 68 8.81 6.03 17.35
C GLY A 68 9.77 5.73 16.18
N VAL A 69 9.26 5.27 15.05
CA VAL A 69 10.07 4.89 13.87
C VAL A 69 10.87 6.05 13.30
N GLU A 70 10.48 7.29 13.58
CA GLU A 70 11.25 8.50 13.24
C GLU A 70 12.70 8.44 13.72
N LYS A 71 12.93 7.82 14.89
CA LYS A 71 14.26 7.71 15.50
C LYS A 71 15.15 6.66 14.83
N GLU A 72 14.56 5.79 14.02
CA GLU A 72 15.22 4.66 13.36
C GLU A 72 15.63 4.96 11.91
N ILE A 73 15.15 6.08 11.34
CA ILE A 73 15.32 6.42 9.93
C ILE A 73 15.82 7.85 9.74
N VAL A 74 16.20 8.19 8.51
CA VAL A 74 16.40 9.59 8.11
C VAL A 74 15.07 10.13 7.58
N SER A 75 14.40 10.99 8.32
CA SER A 75 13.15 11.63 7.90
C SER A 75 13.43 13.00 7.26
N VAL A 76 13.07 13.13 5.98
CA VAL A 76 13.14 14.40 5.23
C VAL A 76 11.72 14.89 4.99
N ILE A 77 11.35 15.98 5.64
CA ILE A 77 10.06 16.63 5.41
C ILE A 77 10.14 17.42 4.11
N GLY A 78 9.32 17.05 3.15
CA GLY A 78 9.28 17.67 1.81
C GLY A 78 8.01 17.28 1.04
N ASP A 79 7.62 18.16 0.12
CA ASP A 79 6.47 17.92 -0.76
C ASP A 79 6.92 17.20 -2.02
N ILE A 80 6.21 16.15 -2.45
CA ILE A 80 6.50 15.41 -3.68
C ILE A 80 6.37 16.31 -4.93
N ARG A 81 5.68 17.44 -4.83
CA ARG A 81 5.56 18.46 -5.88
C ARG A 81 6.82 19.32 -6.01
N ASP A 82 7.69 19.32 -5.00
CA ASP A 82 8.96 20.05 -5.00
C ASP A 82 10.08 19.17 -5.62
N LEU A 83 10.20 19.23 -6.93
CA LEU A 83 11.23 18.48 -7.68
C LEU A 83 12.67 18.86 -7.26
N ALA A 84 12.93 20.12 -6.91
CA ALA A 84 14.25 20.57 -6.55
C ALA A 84 14.72 19.91 -5.25
N LYS A 85 13.92 19.94 -4.21
CA LYS A 85 14.18 19.29 -2.91
C LYS A 85 14.24 17.77 -3.02
N LEU A 86 13.38 17.18 -3.85
CA LEU A 86 13.40 15.75 -4.11
C LEU A 86 14.72 15.34 -4.79
N ASN A 87 15.17 16.07 -5.81
CA ASN A 87 16.46 15.83 -6.47
C ASN A 87 17.64 16.01 -5.50
N GLU A 88 17.65 17.05 -4.69
CA GLU A 88 18.67 17.23 -3.64
C GLU A 88 18.74 16.02 -2.72
N THR A 89 17.57 15.54 -2.26
CA THR A 89 17.46 14.34 -1.41
C THR A 89 18.02 13.09 -2.12
N MET A 90 17.63 12.86 -3.36
CA MET A 90 18.10 11.72 -4.15
C MET A 90 19.63 11.76 -4.37
N GLN A 91 20.19 12.93 -4.68
CA GLN A 91 21.64 13.09 -4.89
C GLN A 91 22.43 12.93 -3.58
N LYS A 92 21.90 13.45 -2.46
CA LYS A 92 22.54 13.35 -1.14
C LYS A 92 22.63 11.91 -0.65
N TYR A 93 21.55 11.17 -0.73
CA TYR A 93 21.46 9.84 -0.12
C TYR A 93 21.70 8.69 -1.09
N ARG A 94 21.64 8.94 -2.41
CA ARG A 94 21.91 7.98 -3.49
C ARG A 94 21.25 6.61 -3.28
N PRO A 95 19.89 6.55 -3.14
CA PRO A 95 19.21 5.29 -2.86
C PRO A 95 19.40 4.28 -4.00
N GLU A 96 19.50 3.01 -3.64
CA GLU A 96 19.52 1.88 -4.58
C GLU A 96 18.10 1.44 -4.94
N ILE A 97 17.17 1.64 -4.01
CA ILE A 97 15.76 1.22 -4.12
C ILE A 97 14.88 2.42 -3.78
N VAL A 98 13.84 2.62 -4.58
CA VAL A 98 12.84 3.67 -4.37
C VAL A 98 11.45 3.06 -4.34
N ILE A 99 10.69 3.35 -3.28
CA ILE A 99 9.27 2.96 -3.16
C ILE A 99 8.44 4.25 -3.06
N HIS A 100 7.63 4.50 -4.09
CA HIS A 100 6.79 5.70 -4.15
C HIS A 100 5.40 5.41 -3.64
N MET A 101 5.08 5.96 -2.45
CA MET A 101 3.75 5.84 -1.82
C MET A 101 3.12 7.19 -1.48
N ALA A 102 3.84 8.31 -1.66
CA ALA A 102 3.29 9.65 -1.43
C ALA A 102 2.12 9.90 -2.38
N ALA A 103 0.97 10.25 -1.82
CA ALA A 103 -0.24 10.55 -2.58
C ALA A 103 -1.24 11.31 -1.70
N GLN A 104 -2.19 12.00 -2.31
CA GLN A 104 -3.48 12.32 -1.71
C GLN A 104 -4.37 11.06 -1.90
N PRO A 105 -4.69 10.27 -0.83
CA PRO A 105 -5.28 8.95 -0.99
C PRO A 105 -6.81 8.90 -0.74
N ILE A 106 -7.45 10.02 -0.40
CA ILE A 106 -8.83 10.05 0.08
C ILE A 106 -9.77 10.45 -1.06
N VAL A 107 -10.67 9.53 -1.43
CA VAL A 107 -11.63 9.75 -2.54
C VAL A 107 -12.50 10.99 -2.29
N ARG A 108 -13.08 11.13 -1.09
CA ARG A 108 -13.95 12.28 -0.78
C ARG A 108 -13.21 13.62 -0.86
N GLU A 109 -11.98 13.67 -0.39
CA GLU A 109 -11.13 14.86 -0.49
C GLU A 109 -10.80 15.20 -1.95
N SER A 110 -10.67 14.20 -2.82
CA SER A 110 -10.41 14.42 -4.24
C SER A 110 -11.54 15.13 -4.97
N TYR A 111 -12.78 15.00 -4.51
CA TYR A 111 -13.90 15.80 -5.01
C TYR A 111 -13.87 17.25 -4.52
N ALA A 112 -13.42 17.47 -3.28
CA ALA A 112 -13.29 18.82 -2.72
C ALA A 112 -12.07 19.56 -3.29
N GLU A 113 -10.94 18.85 -3.46
CA GLU A 113 -9.64 19.41 -3.85
C GLU A 113 -9.06 18.66 -5.08
N PRO A 114 -9.73 18.71 -6.25
CA PRO A 114 -9.29 17.94 -7.42
C PRO A 114 -7.92 18.41 -7.95
N VAL A 115 -7.67 19.71 -7.99
CA VAL A 115 -6.38 20.26 -8.47
C VAL A 115 -5.24 19.76 -7.61
N TYR A 116 -5.34 19.88 -6.29
CA TYR A 116 -4.35 19.36 -5.35
C TYR A 116 -4.12 17.84 -5.52
N THR A 117 -5.21 17.09 -5.77
CA THR A 117 -5.15 15.65 -6.02
C THR A 117 -4.33 15.33 -7.27
N TYR A 118 -4.57 16.02 -8.39
CA TYR A 118 -3.80 15.79 -9.62
C TYR A 118 -2.35 16.29 -9.50
N GLU A 119 -2.11 17.44 -8.90
CA GLU A 119 -0.77 17.95 -8.65
C GLU A 119 0.05 16.96 -7.82
N THR A 120 -0.53 16.43 -6.75
CA THR A 120 0.14 15.48 -5.86
C THR A 120 0.33 14.11 -6.53
N ASN A 121 -0.71 13.54 -7.12
CA ASN A 121 -0.69 12.16 -7.58
C ASN A 121 -0.08 12.01 -8.98
N VAL A 122 -0.31 12.97 -9.88
CA VAL A 122 0.21 12.92 -11.25
C VAL A 122 1.55 13.64 -11.34
N MET A 123 1.59 14.94 -10.98
CA MET A 123 2.84 15.69 -11.05
C MET A 123 3.86 15.17 -10.04
N GLY A 124 3.43 14.74 -8.85
CA GLY A 124 4.30 14.04 -7.90
C GLY A 124 4.91 12.76 -8.48
N THR A 125 4.13 11.99 -9.26
CA THR A 125 4.67 10.82 -9.99
C THR A 125 5.67 11.25 -11.08
N VAL A 126 5.40 12.31 -11.82
CA VAL A 126 6.36 12.88 -12.78
C VAL A 126 7.67 13.24 -12.08
N ASN A 127 7.58 13.94 -10.95
CA ASN A 127 8.74 14.40 -10.19
C ASN A 127 9.58 13.24 -9.67
N ILE A 128 8.97 12.20 -9.09
CA ILE A 128 9.75 11.05 -8.61
C ILE A 128 10.36 10.25 -9.77
N CYS A 129 9.65 10.08 -10.87
CA CYS A 129 10.20 9.44 -12.07
C CYS A 129 11.40 10.24 -12.61
N GLU A 130 11.31 11.57 -12.63
CA GLU A 130 12.41 12.44 -13.07
C GLU A 130 13.60 12.39 -12.11
N ALA A 131 13.35 12.41 -10.80
CA ALA A 131 14.40 12.29 -9.80
C ALA A 131 15.12 10.93 -9.88
N VAL A 132 14.39 9.84 -10.13
CA VAL A 132 14.94 8.51 -10.41
C VAL A 132 15.74 8.53 -11.73
N ARG A 133 15.25 9.21 -12.76
CA ARG A 133 15.96 9.35 -14.04
C ARG A 133 17.29 10.05 -13.88
N LEU A 134 17.40 11.03 -13.00
CA LEU A 134 18.62 11.82 -12.74
C LEU A 134 19.55 11.18 -11.68
N CYS A 135 19.13 10.09 -11.03
CA CYS A 135 19.92 9.38 -10.02
C CYS A 135 20.38 8.01 -10.55
N ASP A 136 21.66 7.84 -10.79
CA ASP A 136 22.24 6.62 -11.37
C ASP A 136 22.40 5.45 -10.37
N SER A 137 22.24 5.69 -9.08
CA SER A 137 22.31 4.65 -8.05
C SER A 137 21.07 3.78 -7.98
N VAL A 138 19.90 4.24 -8.50
CA VAL A 138 18.64 3.51 -8.39
C VAL A 138 18.64 2.32 -9.35
N LYS A 139 18.47 1.13 -8.80
CA LYS A 139 18.34 -0.13 -9.54
C LYS A 139 16.93 -0.70 -9.52
N SER A 140 16.14 -0.37 -8.50
CA SER A 140 14.76 -0.84 -8.36
C SER A 140 13.84 0.31 -7.95
N PHE A 141 12.81 0.54 -8.77
CA PHE A 141 11.78 1.54 -8.48
C PHE A 141 10.39 0.89 -8.51
N VAL A 142 9.64 1.04 -7.44
CA VAL A 142 8.25 0.57 -7.32
C VAL A 142 7.34 1.78 -7.11
N ASN A 143 6.41 1.99 -8.04
CA ASN A 143 5.33 2.97 -7.89
C ASN A 143 4.07 2.28 -7.37
N VAL A 144 3.59 2.71 -6.20
CA VAL A 144 2.40 2.16 -5.56
C VAL A 144 1.17 2.95 -6.02
N THR A 145 0.27 2.26 -6.71
CA THR A 145 -0.99 2.80 -7.19
C THR A 145 -2.18 2.19 -6.41
N THR A 146 -3.28 1.88 -7.05
CA THR A 146 -4.50 1.38 -6.41
C THR A 146 -5.27 0.43 -7.33
N ASP A 147 -6.12 -0.41 -6.77
CA ASP A 147 -7.13 -1.20 -7.49
C ASP A 147 -8.13 -0.34 -8.29
N LYS A 148 -8.31 0.92 -7.89
CA LYS A 148 -9.26 1.86 -8.50
C LYS A 148 -8.78 2.51 -9.80
N VAL A 149 -7.60 2.11 -10.30
CA VAL A 149 -7.07 2.61 -11.59
C VAL A 149 -7.84 2.11 -12.80
N TYR A 150 -8.60 1.04 -12.66
CA TYR A 150 -9.31 0.40 -13.76
C TYR A 150 -10.61 1.13 -14.12
N LYS A 151 -11.00 1.06 -15.39
CA LYS A 151 -12.36 1.33 -15.80
C LYS A 151 -13.28 0.30 -15.14
N ASN A 152 -14.02 0.72 -14.11
CA ASN A 152 -14.87 -0.20 -13.39
C ASN A 152 -16.18 -0.44 -14.15
N ASN A 153 -16.37 -1.66 -14.64
CA ASN A 153 -17.60 -2.11 -15.30
C ASN A 153 -18.57 -2.80 -14.32
N GLU A 154 -18.24 -2.82 -13.02
CA GLU A 154 -19.02 -3.47 -11.95
C GLU A 154 -19.39 -4.93 -12.25
N TRP A 155 -18.50 -5.66 -12.93
CA TRP A 155 -18.67 -7.07 -13.25
C TRP A 155 -18.12 -7.98 -12.12
N GLU A 156 -18.47 -9.26 -12.18
CA GLU A 156 -18.12 -10.24 -11.13
C GLU A 156 -16.66 -10.73 -11.16
N TRP A 157 -15.94 -10.49 -12.28
CA TRP A 157 -14.54 -10.92 -12.45
C TRP A 157 -13.54 -9.89 -11.89
N GLY A 158 -12.41 -10.40 -11.38
CA GLY A 158 -11.30 -9.54 -10.99
C GLY A 158 -10.63 -8.87 -12.19
N TYR A 159 -10.24 -7.59 -12.03
CA TYR A 159 -9.49 -6.85 -13.05
C TYR A 159 -8.06 -7.37 -13.16
N ARG A 160 -7.57 -7.49 -14.39
CA ARG A 160 -6.22 -7.93 -14.73
C ARG A 160 -5.35 -6.73 -15.11
N GLU A 161 -4.03 -6.89 -15.03
CA GLU A 161 -3.09 -5.79 -15.24
C GLU A 161 -3.13 -5.18 -16.66
N ASN A 162 -3.71 -5.86 -17.63
CA ASN A 162 -3.90 -5.39 -19.01
C ASN A 162 -5.31 -4.84 -19.30
N ASP A 163 -6.20 -4.80 -18.31
CA ASP A 163 -7.51 -4.18 -18.47
C ASP A 163 -7.39 -2.65 -18.51
N ALA A 164 -8.38 -1.97 -19.09
CA ALA A 164 -8.35 -0.54 -19.35
C ALA A 164 -8.24 0.29 -18.06
N LEU A 165 -7.35 1.29 -18.10
CA LEU A 165 -7.17 2.27 -17.03
C LEU A 165 -8.06 3.47 -17.29
N ASP A 166 -9.05 3.69 -16.41
CA ASP A 166 -9.97 4.82 -16.48
C ASP A 166 -10.73 4.93 -15.14
N GLY A 167 -10.01 5.28 -14.07
CA GLY A 167 -10.60 5.49 -12.75
C GLY A 167 -11.66 6.59 -12.78
N TYR A 168 -12.78 6.37 -12.09
CA TYR A 168 -13.98 7.20 -12.22
C TYR A 168 -13.86 8.56 -11.50
N ASP A 169 -13.46 8.57 -10.25
CA ASP A 169 -13.33 9.79 -9.45
C ASP A 169 -11.95 10.45 -9.62
N PRO A 170 -11.75 11.71 -9.17
CA PRO A 170 -10.46 12.40 -9.36
C PRO A 170 -9.27 11.66 -8.72
N TYR A 171 -9.45 11.01 -7.57
CA TYR A 171 -8.40 10.18 -6.97
C TYR A 171 -8.07 8.98 -7.86
N SER A 172 -9.08 8.20 -8.21
CA SER A 172 -8.93 6.99 -9.03
C SER A 172 -8.33 7.31 -10.39
N ASN A 173 -8.80 8.37 -11.05
CA ASN A 173 -8.29 8.85 -12.34
C ASN A 173 -6.84 9.35 -12.21
N SER A 174 -6.51 10.11 -11.16
CA SER A 174 -5.13 10.55 -10.93
C SER A 174 -4.15 9.38 -10.76
N LYS A 175 -4.60 8.28 -10.17
CA LYS A 175 -3.80 7.05 -10.06
C LYS A 175 -3.70 6.30 -11.40
N SER A 176 -4.73 6.32 -12.24
CA SER A 176 -4.64 5.83 -13.63
C SER A 176 -3.60 6.65 -14.42
N CYS A 177 -3.59 7.97 -14.26
CA CYS A 177 -2.59 8.84 -14.87
C CYS A 177 -1.17 8.55 -14.34
N SER A 178 -1.01 8.26 -13.04
CA SER A 178 0.26 7.84 -12.44
C SER A 178 0.83 6.57 -13.09
N GLU A 179 -0.02 5.57 -13.40
CA GLU A 179 0.34 4.38 -14.18
C GLU A 179 0.82 4.75 -15.58
N LEU A 180 0.10 5.62 -16.29
CA LEU A 180 0.44 6.06 -17.64
C LEU A 180 1.76 6.86 -17.67
N VAL A 181 1.98 7.75 -16.70
CA VAL A 181 3.25 8.47 -16.53
C VAL A 181 4.40 7.48 -16.34
N THR A 182 4.26 6.54 -15.41
CA THR A 182 5.29 5.52 -15.15
C THR A 182 5.59 4.71 -16.40
N SER A 183 4.56 4.26 -17.13
CA SER A 183 4.71 3.53 -18.40
C SER A 183 5.44 4.36 -19.46
N SER A 184 5.14 5.66 -19.55
CA SER A 184 5.84 6.57 -20.48
C SER A 184 7.32 6.68 -20.13
N TYR A 185 7.67 6.87 -18.84
CA TYR A 185 9.07 6.94 -18.41
C TYR A 185 9.83 5.63 -18.65
N ILE A 186 9.19 4.47 -18.42
CA ILE A 186 9.79 3.15 -18.75
C ILE A 186 10.18 3.09 -20.22
N LYS A 187 9.24 3.43 -21.12
CA LYS A 187 9.43 3.33 -22.57
C LYS A 187 10.40 4.37 -23.12
N SER A 188 10.44 5.57 -22.55
CA SER A 188 11.19 6.71 -23.11
C SER A 188 12.57 6.88 -22.50
N PHE A 189 12.75 6.53 -21.21
CA PHE A 189 13.97 6.90 -20.49
C PHE A 189 14.66 5.73 -19.76
N PHE A 190 13.91 4.69 -19.35
CA PHE A 190 14.45 3.59 -18.55
C PHE A 190 14.79 2.34 -19.35
N TYR A 191 14.30 2.22 -20.59
CA TYR A 191 14.41 0.99 -21.39
C TYR A 191 15.87 0.55 -21.64
N ASN A 192 16.83 1.48 -21.72
CA ASN A 192 18.25 1.22 -21.91
C ASN A 192 19.11 1.38 -20.64
N ARG A 193 18.48 1.52 -19.47
CA ARG A 193 19.18 1.72 -18.20
C ARG A 193 19.20 0.46 -17.35
N ASP A 194 20.15 0.40 -16.41
CA ASP A 194 20.22 -0.67 -15.42
C ASP A 194 19.29 -0.42 -14.24
N ILE A 195 18.01 -0.27 -14.54
CA ILE A 195 16.94 -0.06 -13.55
C ILE A 195 15.75 -0.94 -13.90
N ALA A 196 15.12 -1.52 -12.87
CA ALA A 196 13.84 -2.19 -12.95
C ALA A 196 12.74 -1.30 -12.38
N VAL A 197 11.64 -1.14 -13.10
CA VAL A 197 10.51 -0.29 -12.70
C VAL A 197 9.20 -1.06 -12.76
N SER A 198 8.48 -1.06 -11.64
CA SER A 198 7.17 -1.71 -11.55
C SER A 198 6.11 -0.80 -10.97
N THR A 199 4.84 -1.09 -11.29
CA THR A 199 3.68 -0.53 -10.59
C THR A 199 2.97 -1.61 -9.80
N CYS A 200 2.43 -1.25 -8.64
CA CYS A 200 1.70 -2.14 -7.75
C CYS A 200 0.31 -1.60 -7.46
N ARG A 201 -0.72 -2.34 -7.86
CA ARG A 201 -2.13 -1.99 -7.71
C ARG A 201 -2.71 -2.79 -6.55
N ALA A 202 -2.83 -2.16 -5.39
CA ALA A 202 -3.35 -2.82 -4.19
C ALA A 202 -4.77 -2.34 -3.86
N GLY A 203 -5.58 -3.25 -3.36
CA GLY A 203 -6.93 -2.99 -2.88
C GLY A 203 -6.98 -2.32 -1.52
N ASN A 204 -8.12 -2.46 -0.83
CA ASN A 204 -8.34 -1.84 0.47
C ASN A 204 -7.41 -2.44 1.53
N VAL A 205 -6.63 -1.59 2.16
CA VAL A 205 -5.63 -1.98 3.16
C VAL A 205 -6.11 -1.59 4.55
N ILE A 206 -6.13 -2.55 5.46
CA ILE A 206 -6.50 -2.37 6.87
C ILE A 206 -5.32 -2.73 7.76
N GLY A 207 -5.27 -2.17 8.97
CA GLY A 207 -4.18 -2.44 9.92
C GLY A 207 -4.25 -1.48 11.10
N GLY A 208 -3.53 -1.81 12.16
CA GLY A 208 -3.39 -0.90 13.29
C GLY A 208 -2.64 0.37 12.92
N GLY A 209 -3.07 1.52 13.48
CA GLY A 209 -2.44 2.81 13.27
C GLY A 209 -2.91 3.56 12.02
N ASP A 210 -3.96 3.12 11.34
CA ASP A 210 -4.69 3.97 10.40
C ASP A 210 -5.64 4.88 11.18
N PHE A 211 -5.42 6.19 11.14
CA PHE A 211 -6.25 7.20 11.81
C PHE A 211 -7.03 8.07 10.81
N ALA A 212 -6.99 7.73 9.52
CA ALA A 212 -7.67 8.52 8.49
C ALA A 212 -9.20 8.57 8.73
N LYS A 213 -9.79 9.72 8.40
CA LYS A 213 -11.25 9.88 8.42
C LYS A 213 -11.88 9.12 7.25
N ASP A 214 -13.15 8.80 7.40
CA ASP A 214 -13.96 8.16 6.35
C ASP A 214 -13.46 6.78 5.89
N ARG A 215 -12.75 6.06 6.77
CA ARG A 215 -12.35 4.67 6.56
C ARG A 215 -12.99 3.78 7.63
N ILE A 216 -13.46 2.60 7.21
CA ILE A 216 -14.28 1.74 8.06
C ILE A 216 -13.56 1.28 9.33
N ILE A 217 -12.32 0.81 9.25
CA ILE A 217 -11.59 0.33 10.43
C ILE A 217 -11.26 1.45 11.43
N PRO A 218 -10.70 2.61 11.01
CA PRO A 218 -10.58 3.76 11.90
C PRO A 218 -11.90 4.19 12.54
N ASP A 219 -13.01 4.15 11.79
CA ASP A 219 -14.34 4.49 12.33
C ASP A 219 -14.79 3.47 13.40
N CYS A 220 -14.55 2.16 13.19
CA CYS A 220 -14.80 1.13 14.18
C CYS A 220 -14.00 1.38 15.48
N VAL A 221 -12.69 1.64 15.36
CA VAL A 221 -11.82 1.86 16.54
C VAL A 221 -12.28 3.10 17.31
N ARG A 222 -12.59 4.21 16.61
CA ARG A 222 -13.12 5.43 17.26
C ARG A 222 -14.45 5.18 17.99
N ALA A 223 -15.33 4.37 17.42
CA ALA A 223 -16.60 4.01 18.09
C ALA A 223 -16.34 3.21 19.37
N MET A 224 -15.39 2.27 19.34
CA MET A 224 -15.01 1.50 20.53
C MET A 224 -14.36 2.37 21.61
N GLU A 225 -13.47 3.27 21.22
CA GLU A 225 -12.86 4.26 22.13
C GLU A 225 -13.93 5.11 22.81
N ALA A 226 -14.93 5.57 22.04
CA ALA A 226 -16.06 6.36 22.54
C ALA A 226 -17.12 5.51 23.25
N LYS A 227 -16.98 4.18 23.31
CA LYS A 227 -18.00 3.22 23.84
C LYS A 227 -19.36 3.41 23.18
N GLN A 228 -19.36 3.55 21.86
CA GLN A 228 -20.54 3.78 21.04
C GLN A 228 -20.71 2.66 20.02
N GLU A 229 -21.94 2.50 19.52
CA GLU A 229 -22.25 1.62 18.40
C GLU A 229 -21.59 2.12 17.11
N ILE A 230 -21.01 1.21 16.34
CA ILE A 230 -20.35 1.53 15.07
C ILE A 230 -21.42 1.92 14.04
N THR A 231 -21.19 3.00 13.28
CA THR A 231 -22.10 3.42 12.20
C THR A 231 -21.52 3.05 10.84
N VAL A 232 -22.22 2.24 10.05
CA VAL A 232 -21.79 1.77 8.73
C VAL A 232 -22.65 2.41 7.64
N ARG A 233 -21.99 3.23 6.79
CA ARG A 233 -22.66 4.03 5.75
C ARG A 233 -22.95 3.25 4.46
N ASN A 234 -22.12 2.26 4.13
CA ASN A 234 -22.29 1.41 2.93
C ASN A 234 -21.94 -0.05 3.25
N PRO A 235 -22.83 -0.78 3.94
CA PRO A 235 -22.57 -2.15 4.40
C PRO A 235 -22.53 -3.19 3.26
N TYR A 236 -23.09 -2.88 2.09
CA TYR A 236 -23.29 -3.84 1.01
C TYR A 236 -22.17 -3.84 -0.03
N SER A 237 -21.24 -2.88 0.03
CA SER A 237 -20.14 -2.80 -0.94
C SER A 237 -19.09 -3.89 -0.66
N THR A 238 -18.80 -4.72 -1.65
CA THR A 238 -17.75 -5.74 -1.60
C THR A 238 -16.40 -5.13 -1.94
N ARG A 239 -15.39 -5.38 -1.10
CA ARG A 239 -14.04 -4.87 -1.27
C ARG A 239 -12.99 -5.95 -0.99
N PRO A 240 -11.83 -5.89 -1.67
CA PRO A 240 -10.69 -6.77 -1.43
C PRO A 240 -9.87 -6.27 -0.23
N TYR A 241 -10.38 -6.46 0.98
CA TYR A 241 -9.67 -6.06 2.20
C TYR A 241 -8.47 -6.98 2.47
N GLN A 242 -7.34 -6.39 2.86
CA GLN A 242 -6.14 -7.11 3.24
C GLN A 242 -5.37 -6.38 4.34
N HIS A 243 -4.64 -7.15 5.17
CA HIS A 243 -3.79 -6.54 6.19
C HIS A 243 -2.66 -5.72 5.54
N VAL A 244 -2.23 -4.65 6.21
CA VAL A 244 -1.19 -3.73 5.69
C VAL A 244 0.13 -4.43 5.37
N LEU A 245 0.48 -5.49 6.08
CA LEU A 245 1.69 -6.27 5.84
C LEU A 245 1.63 -7.06 4.51
N GLU A 246 0.44 -7.43 4.01
CA GLU A 246 0.30 -8.10 2.72
C GLU A 246 0.91 -7.25 1.58
N PRO A 247 0.43 -6.04 1.30
CA PRO A 247 0.99 -5.24 0.22
C PRO A 247 2.38 -4.69 0.57
N VAL A 248 2.65 -4.30 1.82
CA VAL A 248 3.96 -3.73 2.20
C VAL A 248 5.09 -4.73 1.98
N VAL A 249 4.94 -5.96 2.46
CA VAL A 249 5.94 -7.02 2.25
C VAL A 249 6.04 -7.38 0.78
N THR A 250 4.90 -7.41 0.07
CA THR A 250 4.89 -7.73 -1.38
C THR A 250 5.63 -6.67 -2.20
N TYR A 251 5.48 -5.38 -1.88
CA TYR A 251 6.26 -4.31 -2.54
C TYR A 251 7.76 -4.51 -2.33
N LEU A 252 8.16 -4.89 -1.12
CA LEU A 252 9.56 -5.13 -0.81
C LEU A 252 10.08 -6.40 -1.52
N VAL A 253 9.33 -7.49 -1.52
CA VAL A 253 9.70 -8.71 -2.26
C VAL A 253 9.85 -8.42 -3.75
N LEU A 254 8.92 -7.67 -4.35
CA LEU A 254 9.03 -7.26 -5.75
C LEU A 254 10.27 -6.38 -5.98
N ALA A 255 10.49 -5.38 -5.12
CA ALA A 255 11.65 -4.48 -5.23
C ALA A 255 12.98 -5.25 -5.14
N MET A 256 13.08 -6.23 -4.27
CA MET A 256 14.22 -7.14 -4.15
C MET A 256 14.38 -8.00 -5.42
N LYS A 257 13.32 -8.67 -5.84
CA LYS A 257 13.38 -9.61 -6.96
C LYS A 257 13.70 -8.92 -8.28
N GLN A 258 13.10 -7.77 -8.56
CA GLN A 258 13.41 -7.01 -9.77
C GLN A 258 14.78 -6.32 -9.72
N TYR A 259 15.33 -6.05 -8.52
CA TYR A 259 16.69 -5.58 -8.35
C TYR A 259 17.71 -6.65 -8.80
N GLU A 260 17.43 -7.93 -8.50
CA GLU A 260 18.23 -9.07 -8.89
C GLU A 260 18.02 -9.48 -10.36
N ASP A 261 16.77 -9.43 -10.84
CA ASP A 261 16.37 -9.81 -12.19
C ASP A 261 15.36 -8.81 -12.77
N LYS A 262 15.83 -7.90 -13.62
CA LYS A 262 15.01 -6.88 -14.27
C LYS A 262 13.86 -7.43 -15.12
N SER A 263 13.94 -8.68 -15.57
CA SER A 263 12.86 -9.30 -16.35
C SER A 263 11.57 -9.52 -15.54
N LEU A 264 11.65 -9.42 -14.20
CA LEU A 264 10.53 -9.49 -13.28
C LEU A 264 9.80 -8.15 -13.11
N ALA A 265 10.34 -7.06 -13.67
CA ALA A 265 9.66 -5.77 -13.65
C ALA A 265 8.35 -5.79 -14.45
N GLY A 266 7.34 -5.07 -13.98
CA GLY A 266 6.04 -4.99 -14.63
C GLY A 266 4.94 -4.43 -13.74
N ASN A 267 3.70 -4.55 -14.20
CA ASN A 267 2.54 -4.13 -13.44
C ASN A 267 1.97 -5.33 -12.68
N TYR A 268 1.63 -5.16 -11.41
CA TYR A 268 1.17 -6.25 -10.55
C TYR A 268 -0.05 -5.84 -9.72
N ASN A 269 -1.09 -6.65 -9.79
CA ASN A 269 -2.19 -6.61 -8.85
C ASN A 269 -1.80 -7.32 -7.54
N ILE A 270 -2.18 -6.71 -6.41
CA ILE A 270 -1.91 -7.23 -5.07
C ILE A 270 -3.20 -7.14 -4.26
N GLY A 271 -3.79 -8.27 -3.98
CA GLY A 271 -5.06 -8.37 -3.28
C GLY A 271 -5.25 -9.73 -2.64
N PRO A 272 -6.26 -9.87 -1.79
CA PRO A 272 -6.61 -11.14 -1.18
C PRO A 272 -7.13 -12.15 -2.22
N ASP A 273 -7.29 -13.38 -1.82
CA ASP A 273 -8.04 -14.38 -2.58
C ASP A 273 -9.54 -14.05 -2.56
N ASP A 274 -10.30 -14.58 -3.52
CA ASP A 274 -11.73 -14.29 -3.67
C ASP A 274 -12.54 -14.61 -2.41
N CYS A 275 -12.14 -15.62 -1.65
CA CYS A 275 -12.79 -16.01 -0.39
C CYS A 275 -12.63 -14.95 0.73
N ASP A 276 -11.68 -14.05 0.62
CA ASP A 276 -11.42 -12.97 1.56
C ASP A 276 -11.97 -11.60 1.11
N CYS A 277 -12.61 -11.55 -0.08
CA CYS A 277 -13.37 -10.38 -0.50
C CYS A 277 -14.69 -10.34 0.26
N ALA A 278 -14.84 -9.37 1.16
CA ALA A 278 -15.98 -9.26 2.06
C ALA A 278 -16.82 -8.01 1.78
N ALA A 279 -18.12 -8.10 2.04
CA ALA A 279 -18.94 -6.90 2.17
C ALA A 279 -18.51 -6.10 3.41
N THR A 280 -18.66 -4.77 3.36
CA THR A 280 -18.25 -3.91 4.48
C THR A 280 -18.98 -4.28 5.78
N GLY A 281 -20.26 -4.71 5.70
CA GLY A 281 -21.02 -5.20 6.86
C GLY A 281 -20.40 -6.46 7.47
N GLU A 282 -20.04 -7.44 6.63
CA GLU A 282 -19.38 -8.69 7.07
C GLU A 282 -18.01 -8.40 7.73
N LEU A 283 -17.26 -7.44 7.18
CA LEU A 283 -16.01 -6.99 7.80
C LEU A 283 -16.23 -6.44 9.21
N VAL A 284 -17.32 -5.65 9.40
CA VAL A 284 -17.64 -5.06 10.71
C VAL A 284 -18.19 -6.12 11.67
N ASP A 285 -18.91 -7.13 11.18
CA ASP A 285 -19.33 -8.29 12.00
C ASP A 285 -18.10 -9.04 12.54
N LEU A 286 -17.10 -9.29 11.69
CA LEU A 286 -15.81 -9.87 12.10
C LEU A 286 -15.10 -8.99 13.14
N PHE A 287 -15.07 -7.68 12.90
CA PHE A 287 -14.46 -6.73 13.86
C PHE A 287 -15.17 -6.80 15.23
N CYS A 288 -16.49 -6.74 15.26
CA CYS A 288 -17.28 -6.84 16.51
C CYS A 288 -17.02 -8.17 17.23
N SER A 289 -16.95 -9.28 16.50
CA SER A 289 -16.65 -10.61 17.05
C SER A 289 -15.27 -10.67 17.71
N HIS A 290 -14.21 -10.17 17.05
CA HIS A 290 -12.86 -10.14 17.59
C HIS A 290 -12.66 -9.08 18.69
N TRP A 291 -13.41 -7.98 18.61
CA TRP A 291 -13.37 -6.96 19.66
C TRP A 291 -13.96 -7.48 20.96
N GLY A 292 -15.10 -8.15 20.91
CA GLY A 292 -15.85 -8.59 22.08
C GLY A 292 -16.56 -7.45 22.79
N ASP A 293 -16.75 -7.56 24.09
CA ASP A 293 -17.29 -6.53 24.99
C ASP A 293 -18.64 -5.92 24.54
N GLY A 294 -19.46 -6.71 23.82
CA GLY A 294 -20.76 -6.28 23.32
C GLY A 294 -20.68 -5.28 22.16
N ALA A 295 -19.56 -5.22 21.43
CA ALA A 295 -19.44 -4.39 20.24
C ALA A 295 -20.53 -4.70 19.23
N SER A 296 -21.18 -3.65 18.70
CA SER A 296 -22.26 -3.74 17.73
C SER A 296 -22.20 -2.62 16.70
N TRP A 297 -22.96 -2.78 15.64
CA TRP A 297 -23.05 -1.75 14.60
C TRP A 297 -24.46 -1.56 14.06
N LYS A 298 -24.73 -0.41 13.48
CA LYS A 298 -25.97 -0.08 12.79
C LYS A 298 -25.75 0.43 11.38
N ASN A 299 -26.67 0.08 10.50
CA ASN A 299 -26.72 0.55 9.13
C ASN A 299 -27.30 1.98 9.08
N VAL A 300 -26.50 2.92 8.55
CA VAL A 300 -26.89 4.32 8.30
C VAL A 300 -26.68 4.68 6.82
N ALA A 301 -26.95 3.74 5.91
CA ALA A 301 -26.79 3.94 4.48
C ALA A 301 -27.54 5.18 3.98
N ASP A 302 -26.83 6.07 3.31
CA ASP A 302 -27.38 7.28 2.68
C ASP A 302 -27.38 7.12 1.17
N LYS A 303 -28.57 7.10 0.57
CA LYS A 303 -28.77 6.99 -0.87
C LYS A 303 -28.31 8.23 -1.66
N SER A 304 -28.08 9.36 -0.99
CA SER A 304 -27.60 10.60 -1.56
C SER A 304 -26.07 10.75 -1.56
N ALA A 305 -25.34 9.78 -0.99
CA ALA A 305 -23.88 9.81 -0.93
C ALA A 305 -23.25 9.76 -2.34
N PRO A 306 -22.06 10.37 -2.54
CA PRO A 306 -21.32 10.24 -3.80
C PRO A 306 -21.15 8.79 -4.23
N HIS A 307 -21.18 8.55 -5.54
CA HIS A 307 -21.03 7.21 -6.10
C HIS A 307 -19.71 6.56 -5.63
N GLU A 308 -19.82 5.43 -4.95
CA GLU A 308 -18.72 4.50 -4.71
C GLU A 308 -19.03 3.21 -5.44
N ALA A 309 -18.02 2.62 -6.09
CA ALA A 309 -18.18 1.33 -6.76
C ALA A 309 -18.80 0.30 -5.80
N ASN A 310 -19.77 -0.47 -6.26
CA ASN A 310 -20.39 -1.52 -5.43
C ASN A 310 -19.54 -2.78 -5.41
N PHE A 311 -18.81 -3.03 -6.49
CA PHE A 311 -18.02 -4.24 -6.67
C PHE A 311 -16.66 -3.92 -7.28
N LEU A 312 -15.60 -4.40 -6.63
CA LEU A 312 -14.23 -4.29 -7.13
C LEU A 312 -13.40 -5.45 -6.62
N LYS A 313 -12.84 -6.22 -7.54
CA LYS A 313 -11.89 -7.31 -7.26
C LYS A 313 -10.68 -7.23 -8.17
N LEU A 314 -9.60 -7.87 -7.77
CA LEU A 314 -8.36 -7.97 -8.55
C LEU A 314 -8.05 -9.43 -8.90
N ASP A 315 -7.69 -9.69 -10.15
CA ASP A 315 -7.04 -10.95 -10.52
C ASP A 315 -5.54 -10.83 -10.22
N CYS A 316 -5.09 -11.56 -9.21
CA CYS A 316 -3.69 -11.59 -8.76
C CYS A 316 -2.90 -12.79 -9.34
N SER A 317 -3.38 -13.45 -10.39
CA SER A 317 -2.76 -14.63 -10.99
C SER A 317 -1.35 -14.33 -11.52
N ARG A 318 -1.09 -13.12 -12.00
CA ARG A 318 0.22 -12.72 -12.50
C ARG A 318 1.28 -12.74 -11.41
N ILE A 319 1.06 -12.07 -10.30
CA ILE A 319 2.03 -12.00 -9.20
C ILE A 319 2.25 -13.37 -8.57
N LYS A 320 1.18 -14.17 -8.42
CA LYS A 320 1.26 -15.56 -7.95
C LYS A 320 2.16 -16.41 -8.85
N ARG A 321 2.00 -16.30 -10.17
CA ARG A 321 2.80 -17.04 -11.14
C ARG A 321 4.25 -16.56 -11.22
N VAL A 322 4.47 -15.24 -11.25
CA VAL A 322 5.80 -14.65 -11.51
C VAL A 322 6.67 -14.68 -10.26
N LEU A 323 6.13 -14.29 -9.11
CA LEU A 323 6.88 -14.23 -7.86
C LEU A 323 6.60 -15.42 -6.93
N GLY A 324 5.62 -16.29 -7.22
CA GLY A 324 5.17 -17.33 -6.30
C GLY A 324 4.46 -16.79 -5.06
N TRP A 325 4.09 -15.50 -5.07
CA TRP A 325 3.42 -14.85 -3.94
C TRP A 325 1.97 -15.32 -3.80
N SER A 326 1.50 -15.42 -2.57
CA SER A 326 0.09 -15.57 -2.21
C SER A 326 -0.16 -14.86 -0.89
N PRO A 327 -1.40 -14.37 -0.65
CA PRO A 327 -1.78 -13.84 0.66
C PRO A 327 -1.46 -14.82 1.77
N ARG A 328 -1.05 -14.32 2.93
CA ARG A 328 -0.69 -15.13 4.09
C ARG A 328 -1.75 -15.09 5.17
N TRP A 329 -2.33 -13.92 5.40
CA TRP A 329 -3.39 -13.71 6.36
C TRP A 329 -4.72 -13.58 5.67
N HIS A 330 -5.67 -14.41 6.06
CA HIS A 330 -7.07 -14.28 5.69
C HIS A 330 -7.70 -13.06 6.34
N ILE A 331 -8.89 -12.67 5.89
CA ILE A 331 -9.58 -11.48 6.41
C ILE A 331 -9.81 -11.55 7.93
N SER A 332 -10.11 -12.74 8.47
CA SER A 332 -10.26 -12.95 9.91
C SER A 332 -8.96 -12.68 10.67
N ASP A 333 -7.82 -13.20 10.16
CA ASP A 333 -6.49 -12.94 10.75
C ASP A 333 -6.18 -11.43 10.71
N ALA A 334 -6.47 -10.79 9.59
CA ALA A 334 -6.27 -9.34 9.42
C ALA A 334 -7.05 -8.52 10.47
N ILE A 335 -8.31 -8.88 10.71
CA ILE A 335 -9.15 -8.22 11.73
C ILE A 335 -8.66 -8.52 13.15
N GLU A 336 -8.22 -9.77 13.42
CA GLU A 336 -7.61 -10.12 14.71
C GLU A 336 -6.40 -9.22 14.99
N LYS A 337 -5.49 -9.05 14.02
CA LYS A 337 -4.30 -8.19 14.17
C LYS A 337 -4.64 -6.71 14.32
N VAL A 338 -5.67 -6.24 13.62
CA VAL A 338 -6.20 -4.88 13.79
C VAL A 338 -6.74 -4.68 15.21
N THR A 339 -7.54 -5.60 15.72
CA THR A 339 -8.12 -5.48 17.06
C THR A 339 -7.07 -5.62 18.17
N GLU A 340 -6.10 -6.52 18.02
CA GLU A 340 -4.93 -6.63 18.90
C GLU A 340 -4.19 -5.31 19.01
N TRP A 341 -3.78 -4.74 17.88
CA TRP A 341 -3.06 -3.48 17.83
C TRP A 341 -3.87 -2.34 18.48
N SER A 342 -5.16 -2.27 18.14
CA SER A 342 -6.04 -1.20 18.64
C SER A 342 -6.27 -1.27 20.15
N LYS A 343 -6.38 -2.48 20.72
CA LYS A 343 -6.47 -2.66 22.17
C LYS A 343 -5.18 -2.24 22.89
N VAL A 344 -4.00 -2.53 22.31
CA VAL A 344 -2.70 -2.05 22.82
C VAL A 344 -2.66 -0.53 22.80
N TYR A 345 -3.08 0.11 21.68
CA TYR A 345 -3.15 1.56 21.57
C TYR A 345 -4.05 2.20 22.62
N LEU A 346 -5.29 1.70 22.77
CA LEU A 346 -6.26 2.26 23.72
C LEU A 346 -5.86 2.05 25.19
N SER A 347 -5.04 1.03 25.47
CA SER A 347 -4.49 0.82 26.82
C SER A 347 -3.21 1.60 27.11
N GLY A 348 -2.71 2.40 26.15
CA GLY A 348 -1.45 3.12 26.27
C GLY A 348 -0.21 2.24 26.25
N GLY A 349 -0.32 1.04 25.61
CA GLY A 349 0.77 0.08 25.48
C GLY A 349 1.81 0.48 24.42
N ASP A 350 2.86 -0.35 24.28
CA ASP A 350 3.99 -0.10 23.38
C ASP A 350 3.62 -0.43 21.93
N ILE A 351 3.45 0.62 21.13
CA ILE A 351 3.08 0.52 19.71
C ILE A 351 4.23 -0.05 18.87
N SER A 352 5.48 0.28 19.18
CA SER A 352 6.63 -0.29 18.49
C SER A 352 6.68 -1.81 18.69
N ALA A 353 6.51 -2.26 19.92
CA ALA A 353 6.56 -3.69 20.25
C ALA A 353 5.45 -4.50 19.57
N VAL A 354 4.21 -4.01 19.52
CA VAL A 354 3.12 -4.71 18.84
C VAL A 354 3.32 -4.75 17.32
N MET A 355 3.89 -3.70 16.72
CA MET A 355 4.25 -3.70 15.30
C MET A 355 5.35 -4.74 15.02
N GLU A 356 6.41 -4.78 15.80
CA GLU A 356 7.50 -5.76 15.69
C GLU A 356 6.99 -7.18 15.81
N LYS A 357 6.12 -7.44 16.79
CA LYS A 357 5.47 -8.74 16.97
C LYS A 357 4.72 -9.15 15.71
N GLN A 358 3.83 -8.30 15.18
CA GLN A 358 3.03 -8.62 14.00
C GLN A 358 3.88 -8.77 12.74
N ILE A 359 4.95 -7.98 12.58
CA ILE A 359 5.91 -8.14 11.47
C ILE A 359 6.58 -9.52 11.55
N ASN A 360 7.08 -9.92 12.71
CA ASN A 360 7.75 -11.22 12.90
C ASN A 360 6.76 -12.37 12.64
N GLU A 361 5.57 -12.33 13.22
CA GLU A 361 4.52 -13.31 12.98
C GLU A 361 4.20 -13.45 11.49
N TYR A 362 4.07 -12.30 10.77
CA TYR A 362 3.79 -12.31 9.34
C TYR A 362 4.93 -12.96 8.53
N LEU A 363 6.17 -12.66 8.86
CA LEU A 363 7.34 -13.21 8.14
C LEU A 363 7.55 -14.69 8.42
N GLU A 364 7.16 -15.21 9.60
CA GLU A 364 7.28 -16.60 10.02
C GLU A 364 6.19 -17.54 9.46
N VAL A 365 5.07 -17.01 8.94
CA VAL A 365 4.00 -17.84 8.34
C VAL A 365 4.57 -18.70 7.22
N LYS A 366 4.48 -20.03 7.38
CA LYS A 366 5.01 -21.04 6.45
C LYS A 366 4.04 -21.37 5.34
#